data_b71a0aa0ebad4e1274566635cb12b684
#
_entry.id   b71a0aa0ebad4e1274566635cb12b684
#
_cell.length_a   1.000
_cell.length_b   1.000
_cell.length_c   1.000
_cell.angle_alpha   90.00
_cell.angle_beta   90.00
_cell.angle_gamma   90.00
#
_symmetry.space_group_name_H-M   'P 1'
#
loop_
_entity.id
_entity.type
_entity.pdbx_description
1 polymer ?
#
loop_
_entity_poly.entity_id
_entity_poly.type
_entity_poly.pdbx_seq_one_letter_code
_entity_poly.pdbx_strand_id
1 'polypeptide(L)'
;MNQLRNLISVLLVVLLPCFVCAQKEQVEETINIIKHRNLHPNYTLVAAHRGYWADFPENSTKAYDMAIAISADMVEIDVRLTHDDVMVVFHDACLDRMTTGNGRLREENWDYVNSLFLKYEDGTTSTYKILSLSEALDYLKDKAVIAIDIKETKELFNSTMIRVLTLLKEKGMLWQCVIKGRLWLSELQQNILNVAGVTLDDFIYTPIAYATIPNVTNYITQFISCKKIYAMELVYKQSKDILLPYVSSLKDAGIWSGIYSFWPETGDGVIAEKIPLTDTDPIIRAYDFQDKDPNNFLDDGRGDWDWLFLHGADYVITDRSELLIDYLTKCGRRTK
;
A
#
# COMPACT_ATOMS: atom_id res chain seq x y z
N MET A 1 16.03 45.45 -9.90
CA MET A 1 16.17 44.00 -10.20
C MET A 1 16.86 43.20 -9.08
N ASN A 2 17.97 43.67 -8.51
CA ASN A 2 18.66 42.92 -7.43
C ASN A 2 17.91 42.83 -6.12
N GLN A 3 17.14 43.83 -5.69
CA GLN A 3 16.36 43.78 -4.48
C GLN A 3 15.19 42.76 -4.55
N LEU A 4 14.54 42.65 -5.71
CA LEU A 4 13.46 41.69 -5.95
C LEU A 4 13.97 40.22 -5.93
N ARG A 5 15.18 39.99 -6.52
CA ARG A 5 15.84 38.68 -6.47
C ARG A 5 16.21 38.26 -5.05
N ASN A 6 16.70 39.19 -4.23
CA ASN A 6 17.03 38.89 -2.82
C ASN A 6 15.78 38.64 -1.98
N LEU A 7 14.66 39.37 -2.23
CA LEU A 7 13.40 39.12 -1.53
C LEU A 7 12.80 37.73 -1.88
N ILE A 8 12.84 37.34 -3.14
CA ILE A 8 12.37 36.01 -3.60
C ILE A 8 13.26 34.92 -3.01
N SER A 9 14.57 35.08 -2.96
CA SER A 9 15.49 34.10 -2.37
C SER A 9 15.28 33.95 -0.87
N VAL A 10 15.05 35.04 -0.13
CA VAL A 10 14.76 35.00 1.31
C VAL A 10 13.39 34.37 1.58
N LEU A 11 12.37 34.68 0.76
CA LEU A 11 11.03 34.07 0.89
C LEU A 11 11.08 32.55 0.64
N LEU A 12 11.82 32.08 -0.35
CA LEU A 12 12.02 30.66 -0.62
C LEU A 12 12.74 29.94 0.53
N VAL A 13 13.75 30.56 1.13
CA VAL A 13 14.49 29.98 2.26
C VAL A 13 13.65 29.87 3.55
N VAL A 14 12.65 30.73 3.73
CA VAL A 14 11.74 30.71 4.89
C VAL A 14 10.55 29.77 4.67
N LEU A 15 10.07 29.62 3.42
CA LEU A 15 8.91 28.79 3.11
C LEU A 15 9.24 27.29 3.03
N LEU A 16 10.45 26.92 2.59
CA LEU A 16 10.88 25.53 2.50
C LEU A 16 10.86 24.77 3.84
N PRO A 17 11.41 25.31 4.95
CA PRO A 17 11.34 24.65 6.25
C PRO A 17 9.90 24.49 6.76
N CYS A 18 9.01 25.46 6.51
CA CYS A 18 7.60 25.36 6.87
C CYS A 18 6.88 24.25 6.11
N PHE A 19 7.17 24.07 4.83
CA PHE A 19 6.55 23.03 4.02
C PHE A 19 6.98 21.62 4.44
N VAL A 20 8.27 21.41 4.69
CA VAL A 20 8.80 20.12 5.18
C VAL A 20 8.25 19.79 6.56
N CYS A 21 8.13 20.79 7.45
CA CYS A 21 7.53 20.59 8.77
C CYS A 21 6.06 20.18 8.66
N ALA A 22 5.29 20.82 7.79
CA ALA A 22 3.88 20.49 7.56
C ALA A 22 3.68 19.08 7.00
N GLN A 23 4.56 18.61 6.11
CA GLN A 23 4.49 17.24 5.59
C GLN A 23 4.74 16.21 6.69
N LYS A 24 5.76 16.42 7.53
CA LYS A 24 6.05 15.52 8.64
C LYS A 24 4.90 15.47 9.65
N GLU A 25 4.32 16.61 10.00
CA GLU A 25 3.14 16.68 10.87
C GLU A 25 1.96 15.88 10.29
N GLN A 26 1.76 15.93 8.98
CA GLN A 26 0.73 15.12 8.31
C GLN A 26 1.01 13.61 8.40
N VAL A 27 2.27 13.19 8.29
CA VAL A 27 2.66 11.79 8.49
C VAL A 27 2.41 11.35 9.93
N GLU A 28 2.78 12.17 10.90
CA GLU A 28 2.57 11.91 12.33
C GLU A 28 1.06 11.81 12.66
N GLU A 29 0.24 12.70 12.08
CA GLU A 29 -1.23 12.64 12.21
C GLU A 29 -1.79 11.35 11.63
N THR A 30 -1.35 10.94 10.43
CA THR A 30 -1.80 9.69 9.81
C THR A 30 -1.41 8.47 10.66
N ILE A 31 -0.19 8.42 11.18
CA ILE A 31 0.23 7.36 12.11
C ILE A 31 -0.63 7.36 13.37
N ASN A 32 -0.99 8.53 13.89
CA ASN A 32 -1.89 8.64 15.05
C ASN A 32 -3.28 8.11 14.74
N ILE A 33 -3.86 8.42 13.57
CA ILE A 33 -5.14 7.87 13.10
C ILE A 33 -5.05 6.34 13.03
N ILE A 34 -4.00 5.79 12.40
CA ILE A 34 -3.81 4.33 12.30
C ILE A 34 -3.78 3.68 13.68
N LYS A 35 -3.08 4.27 14.64
CA LYS A 35 -2.93 3.71 15.99
C LYS A 35 -4.19 3.84 16.86
N HIS A 36 -5.10 4.73 16.53
CA HIS A 36 -6.26 5.07 17.38
C HIS A 36 -7.60 4.94 16.64
N ARG A 37 -7.79 3.81 15.92
CA ARG A 37 -8.99 3.55 15.12
C ARG A 37 -10.31 3.93 15.83
N ASN A 38 -10.44 3.61 17.11
CA ASN A 38 -11.68 3.83 17.86
C ASN A 38 -12.04 5.33 18.03
N LEU A 39 -11.08 6.24 17.85
CA LEU A 39 -11.33 7.68 17.81
C LEU A 39 -11.82 8.17 16.44
N HIS A 40 -11.75 7.31 15.42
CA HIS A 40 -12.07 7.61 14.03
C HIS A 40 -13.12 6.65 13.44
N PRO A 41 -14.31 6.49 14.07
CA PRO A 41 -15.28 5.44 13.71
C PRO A 41 -15.86 5.59 12.31
N ASN A 42 -15.85 6.81 11.76
CA ASN A 42 -16.38 7.15 10.43
C ASN A 42 -15.24 7.46 9.43
N TYR A 43 -14.03 7.06 9.73
CA TYR A 43 -12.90 7.22 8.82
C TYR A 43 -12.61 5.91 8.11
N THR A 44 -12.18 6.00 6.86
CA THR A 44 -11.66 4.88 6.08
C THR A 44 -10.25 5.21 5.61
N LEU A 45 -9.29 4.38 5.99
CA LEU A 45 -7.91 4.50 5.53
C LEU A 45 -7.80 4.11 4.05
N VAL A 46 -7.03 4.88 3.29
CA VAL A 46 -6.75 4.63 1.88
C VAL A 46 -5.25 4.49 1.67
N ALA A 47 -4.83 3.32 1.19
CA ALA A 47 -3.48 3.13 0.67
C ALA A 47 -3.50 3.19 -0.86
N ALA A 48 -2.70 4.09 -1.41
CA ALA A 48 -2.48 4.17 -2.86
C ALA A 48 -1.54 3.02 -3.26
N HIS A 49 -2.11 1.97 -3.86
CA HIS A 49 -1.41 0.77 -4.30
C HIS A 49 -0.40 1.12 -5.39
N ARG A 50 0.89 0.90 -5.13
CA ARG A 50 2.02 1.32 -5.99
C ARG A 50 2.07 2.84 -6.27
N GLY A 51 1.53 3.66 -5.36
CA GLY A 51 1.27 5.08 -5.55
C GLY A 51 0.02 5.38 -6.37
N TYR A 52 -0.14 6.63 -6.86
CA TYR A 52 -1.20 7.01 -7.81
C TYR A 52 -0.71 6.76 -9.23
N TRP A 53 -1.04 5.63 -9.81
CA TRP A 53 -0.51 5.22 -11.11
C TRP A 53 -1.52 5.29 -12.26
N ALA A 54 -2.71 5.86 -12.05
CA ALA A 54 -3.68 6.06 -13.12
C ALA A 54 -3.11 6.90 -14.29
N ASP A 55 -2.28 7.90 -13.97
CA ASP A 55 -1.68 8.81 -14.96
C ASP A 55 -0.14 8.74 -14.97
N PHE A 56 0.47 7.89 -14.13
CA PHE A 56 1.91 7.78 -13.99
C PHE A 56 2.34 6.32 -13.86
N PRO A 57 3.59 5.97 -14.19
CA PRO A 57 4.05 4.61 -13.96
C PRO A 57 3.94 4.21 -12.48
N GLU A 58 3.46 2.99 -12.23
CA GLU A 58 3.42 2.42 -10.88
C GLU A 58 4.81 2.42 -10.23
N ASN A 59 4.86 2.56 -8.91
CA ASN A 59 6.11 2.58 -8.15
C ASN A 59 7.12 3.68 -8.59
N SER A 60 6.65 4.76 -9.21
CA SER A 60 7.48 5.91 -9.61
C SER A 60 7.38 7.06 -8.60
N THR A 61 8.40 7.92 -8.59
CA THR A 61 8.40 9.13 -7.74
C THR A 61 7.18 10.02 -7.99
N LYS A 62 6.73 10.11 -9.25
CA LYS A 62 5.56 10.93 -9.58
C LYS A 62 4.25 10.31 -9.11
N ALA A 63 4.12 8.98 -9.18
CA ALA A 63 2.99 8.29 -8.59
C ALA A 63 2.92 8.51 -7.06
N TYR A 64 4.08 8.59 -6.39
CA TYR A 64 4.15 8.92 -4.96
C TYR A 64 3.73 10.37 -4.68
N ASP A 65 4.25 11.34 -5.43
CA ASP A 65 3.87 12.75 -5.30
C ASP A 65 2.36 12.95 -5.45
N MET A 66 1.76 12.27 -6.41
CA MET A 66 0.32 12.38 -6.65
C MET A 66 -0.49 11.70 -5.55
N ALA A 67 -0.06 10.55 -5.05
CA ALA A 67 -0.70 9.90 -3.91
C ALA A 67 -0.70 10.81 -2.67
N ILE A 68 0.39 11.53 -2.43
CA ILE A 68 0.49 12.55 -1.37
C ILE A 68 -0.43 13.74 -1.66
N ALA A 69 -0.44 14.24 -2.88
CA ALA A 69 -1.24 15.41 -3.28
C ALA A 69 -2.75 15.18 -3.15
N ILE A 70 -3.23 13.98 -3.47
CA ILE A 70 -4.65 13.60 -3.26
C ILE A 70 -4.97 13.23 -1.80
N SER A 71 -4.00 13.34 -0.90
CA SER A 71 -4.14 13.01 0.52
C SER A 71 -4.48 11.54 0.77
N ALA A 72 -3.91 10.60 0.04
CA ALA A 72 -3.92 9.19 0.43
C ALA A 72 -3.22 9.04 1.79
N ASP A 73 -3.72 8.13 2.64
CA ASP A 73 -3.14 7.94 3.98
C ASP A 73 -1.78 7.24 3.92
N MET A 74 -1.62 6.36 2.93
CA MET A 74 -0.40 5.59 2.74
C MET A 74 -0.03 5.54 1.27
N VAL A 75 1.26 5.60 0.98
CA VAL A 75 1.85 5.18 -0.30
C VAL A 75 2.28 3.73 -0.14
N GLU A 76 1.67 2.85 -0.89
CA GLU A 76 2.08 1.45 -0.89
C GLU A 76 3.14 1.22 -1.97
N ILE A 77 4.15 0.42 -1.64
CA ILE A 77 5.27 0.07 -2.51
C ILE A 77 5.60 -1.41 -2.42
N ASP A 78 6.05 -1.98 -3.53
CA ASP A 78 6.45 -3.38 -3.64
C ASP A 78 7.96 -3.53 -3.56
N VAL A 79 8.47 -4.54 -2.85
CA VAL A 79 9.91 -4.78 -2.75
C VAL A 79 10.29 -6.13 -3.32
N ARG A 80 11.27 -6.14 -4.23
CA ARG A 80 11.90 -7.33 -4.79
C ARG A 80 13.43 -7.24 -4.77
N LEU A 81 14.07 -8.35 -5.11
CA LEU A 81 15.52 -8.46 -5.23
C LEU A 81 15.95 -8.63 -6.68
N THR A 82 17.04 -7.96 -7.06
CA THR A 82 17.81 -8.25 -8.27
C THR A 82 18.68 -9.49 -8.10
N HIS A 83 19.36 -9.94 -9.16
CA HIS A 83 20.31 -11.06 -9.10
C HIS A 83 21.44 -10.84 -8.07
N ASP A 84 21.98 -9.64 -8.01
CA ASP A 84 23.01 -9.20 -7.08
C ASP A 84 22.46 -8.69 -5.74
N ASP A 85 21.24 -9.10 -5.39
CA ASP A 85 20.58 -8.87 -4.11
C ASP A 85 20.30 -7.38 -3.76
N VAL A 86 20.24 -6.49 -4.72
CA VAL A 86 19.75 -5.12 -4.47
C VAL A 86 18.25 -5.15 -4.26
N MET A 87 17.76 -4.54 -3.18
CA MET A 87 16.32 -4.32 -2.94
C MET A 87 15.85 -3.20 -3.86
N VAL A 88 14.88 -3.50 -4.72
CA VAL A 88 14.28 -2.56 -5.68
C VAL A 88 12.79 -2.41 -5.44
N VAL A 89 12.23 -1.28 -5.84
CA VAL A 89 10.78 -1.05 -5.77
C VAL A 89 10.16 -1.44 -7.10
N PHE A 90 9.58 -2.65 -7.12
CA PHE A 90 8.99 -3.26 -8.33
C PHE A 90 8.04 -4.39 -7.97
N HIS A 91 6.88 -4.48 -8.65
CA HIS A 91 5.86 -5.49 -8.33
C HIS A 91 6.11 -6.84 -9.00
N ASP A 92 6.32 -6.85 -10.31
CA ASP A 92 6.30 -8.08 -11.11
C ASP A 92 7.58 -8.93 -10.93
N ALA A 93 7.47 -10.22 -11.16
CA ALA A 93 8.63 -11.10 -11.24
C ALA A 93 9.43 -10.90 -12.54
N CYS A 94 8.79 -10.32 -13.58
CA CYS A 94 9.38 -10.06 -14.89
C CYS A 94 9.33 -8.56 -15.22
N LEU A 95 10.32 -8.09 -15.97
CA LEU A 95 10.49 -6.68 -16.35
C LEU A 95 9.55 -6.23 -17.48
N ASP A 96 8.98 -7.16 -18.22
CA ASP A 96 8.34 -6.96 -19.54
C ASP A 96 7.15 -6.00 -19.52
N ARG A 97 6.26 -6.12 -18.53
CA ARG A 97 5.03 -5.32 -18.47
C ARG A 97 5.34 -3.84 -18.23
N MET A 98 6.13 -3.55 -17.22
CA MET A 98 6.28 -2.20 -16.68
C MET A 98 7.60 -1.51 -17.02
N THR A 99 8.46 -2.14 -17.84
CA THR A 99 9.75 -1.55 -18.19
C THR A 99 10.09 -1.71 -19.68
N THR A 100 11.13 -0.99 -20.11
CA THR A 100 11.73 -1.15 -21.44
C THR A 100 12.59 -2.42 -21.57
N GLY A 101 12.82 -3.14 -20.47
CA GLY A 101 13.54 -4.42 -20.44
C GLY A 101 12.59 -5.62 -20.58
N ASN A 102 13.18 -6.81 -20.53
CA ASN A 102 12.45 -8.07 -20.54
C ASN A 102 13.17 -9.10 -19.67
N GLY A 103 12.49 -10.22 -19.40
CA GLY A 103 13.03 -11.31 -18.60
C GLY A 103 12.75 -11.16 -17.11
N ARG A 104 13.31 -12.09 -16.33
CA ARG A 104 13.07 -12.15 -14.89
C ARG A 104 13.96 -11.16 -14.15
N LEU A 105 13.37 -10.32 -13.32
CA LEU A 105 14.09 -9.37 -12.47
C LEU A 105 15.21 -10.07 -11.65
N ARG A 106 14.92 -11.25 -11.10
CA ARG A 106 15.86 -12.01 -10.25
C ARG A 106 17.06 -12.59 -11.03
N GLU A 107 17.03 -12.57 -12.36
CA GLU A 107 18.12 -13.01 -13.23
C GLU A 107 19.00 -11.82 -13.69
N GLU A 108 18.63 -10.58 -13.38
CA GLU A 108 19.30 -9.36 -13.81
C GLU A 108 19.98 -8.61 -12.65
N ASN A 109 21.16 -8.06 -12.92
CA ASN A 109 21.88 -7.21 -11.96
C ASN A 109 21.31 -5.78 -11.93
N TRP A 110 21.52 -5.11 -10.79
CA TRP A 110 21.06 -3.74 -10.57
C TRP A 110 21.48 -2.74 -11.66
N ASP A 111 22.71 -2.82 -12.15
CA ASP A 111 23.20 -1.91 -13.20
C ASP A 111 22.31 -1.95 -14.46
N TYR A 112 21.90 -3.15 -14.87
CA TYR A 112 20.95 -3.29 -15.99
C TYR A 112 19.56 -2.79 -15.61
N VAL A 113 19.02 -3.24 -14.48
CA VAL A 113 17.68 -2.87 -14.01
C VAL A 113 17.53 -1.35 -13.87
N ASN A 114 18.53 -0.67 -13.31
CA ASN A 114 18.55 0.79 -13.16
C ASN A 114 18.71 1.53 -14.50
N SER A 115 19.16 0.86 -15.55
CA SER A 115 19.23 1.47 -16.89
C SER A 115 17.86 1.57 -17.58
N LEU A 116 16.87 0.78 -17.14
CA LEU A 116 15.55 0.67 -17.75
C LEU A 116 14.65 1.86 -17.39
N PHE A 117 13.70 2.14 -18.29
CA PHE A 117 12.63 3.10 -18.04
C PHE A 117 11.32 2.37 -17.72
N LEU A 118 10.56 2.91 -16.80
CA LEU A 118 9.21 2.46 -16.50
C LEU A 118 8.25 2.81 -17.65
N LYS A 119 7.16 2.06 -17.76
CA LYS A 119 6.08 2.30 -18.71
C LYS A 119 4.83 2.83 -17.98
N TYR A 120 4.04 3.59 -18.69
CA TYR A 120 2.66 3.90 -18.32
C TYR A 120 1.77 2.65 -18.46
N GLU A 121 0.56 2.71 -17.93
CA GLU A 121 -0.44 1.64 -18.02
C GLU A 121 -0.75 1.23 -19.48
N ASP A 122 -0.74 2.19 -20.40
CA ASP A 122 -0.95 1.97 -21.84
C ASP A 122 0.27 1.35 -22.56
N GLY A 123 1.35 1.06 -21.84
CA GLY A 123 2.59 0.49 -22.37
C GLY A 123 3.56 1.51 -22.97
N THR A 124 3.22 2.79 -23.02
CA THR A 124 4.15 3.83 -23.52
C THR A 124 5.31 4.05 -22.54
N THR A 125 6.50 4.30 -23.09
CA THR A 125 7.70 4.49 -22.27
C THR A 125 7.70 5.86 -21.60
N SER A 126 8.00 5.89 -20.31
CA SER A 126 8.17 7.11 -19.54
C SER A 126 9.64 7.54 -19.44
N THR A 127 9.91 8.61 -18.69
CA THR A 127 11.25 9.05 -18.29
C THR A 127 11.64 8.59 -16.88
N TYR A 128 10.76 7.90 -16.19
CA TYR A 128 10.98 7.40 -14.82
C TYR A 128 11.74 6.08 -14.86
N LYS A 129 12.53 5.83 -13.82
CA LYS A 129 13.31 4.60 -13.65
C LYS A 129 12.84 3.81 -12.45
N ILE A 130 13.22 2.53 -12.40
CA ILE A 130 13.09 1.71 -11.21
C ILE A 130 13.98 2.32 -10.12
N LEU A 131 13.46 2.45 -8.90
CA LEU A 131 14.20 2.92 -7.74
C LEU A 131 14.72 1.72 -6.95
N SER A 132 15.92 1.84 -6.38
CA SER A 132 16.26 1.01 -5.24
C SER A 132 15.36 1.36 -4.06
N LEU A 133 15.14 0.42 -3.14
CA LEU A 133 14.38 0.69 -1.92
C LEU A 133 15.00 1.84 -1.13
N SER A 134 16.33 1.93 -1.09
CA SER A 134 17.02 3.03 -0.41
C SER A 134 16.67 4.39 -0.98
N GLU A 135 16.66 4.53 -2.31
CA GLU A 135 16.28 5.79 -2.99
C GLU A 135 14.80 6.13 -2.77
N ALA A 136 13.90 5.14 -2.86
CA ALA A 136 12.49 5.36 -2.61
C ALA A 136 12.21 5.80 -1.17
N LEU A 137 12.91 5.20 -0.19
CA LEU A 137 12.80 5.59 1.21
C LEU A 137 13.32 7.01 1.45
N ASP A 138 14.48 7.37 0.87
CA ASP A 138 15.01 8.74 0.97
C ASP A 138 14.05 9.76 0.34
N TYR A 139 13.40 9.37 -0.77
CA TYR A 139 12.42 10.22 -1.44
C TYR A 139 11.16 10.44 -0.59
N LEU A 140 10.66 9.40 0.09
CA LEU A 140 9.40 9.42 0.86
C LEU A 140 9.58 9.81 2.34
N LYS A 141 10.80 9.96 2.80
CA LYS A 141 11.09 10.31 4.20
C LYS A 141 10.38 11.58 4.61
N ASP A 142 9.65 11.52 5.73
CA ASP A 142 8.86 12.61 6.31
C ASP A 142 7.76 13.18 5.38
N LYS A 143 7.42 12.49 4.26
CA LYS A 143 6.41 12.94 3.29
C LYS A 143 5.16 12.07 3.27
N ALA A 144 5.28 10.78 3.58
CA ALA A 144 4.16 9.83 3.56
C ALA A 144 4.34 8.70 4.57
N VAL A 145 3.25 8.10 5.02
CA VAL A 145 3.30 6.75 5.60
C VAL A 145 3.52 5.76 4.46
N ILE A 146 4.48 4.87 4.62
CA ILE A 146 4.89 3.92 3.57
C ILE A 146 4.42 2.53 3.94
N ALA A 147 3.54 1.95 3.12
CA ALA A 147 3.15 0.55 3.24
C ALA A 147 4.04 -0.31 2.33
N ILE A 148 4.78 -1.25 2.90
CA ILE A 148 5.77 -2.06 2.21
C ILE A 148 5.25 -3.49 2.06
N ASP A 149 5.09 -3.95 0.82
CA ASP A 149 4.76 -5.33 0.46
C ASP A 149 5.98 -6.05 -0.16
N ILE A 150 6.46 -7.10 0.50
CA ILE A 150 7.60 -7.87 0.04
C ILE A 150 7.11 -8.99 -0.88
N LYS A 151 7.45 -8.89 -2.18
CA LYS A 151 6.99 -9.81 -3.24
C LYS A 151 7.93 -10.99 -3.48
N GLU A 152 8.75 -11.33 -2.50
CA GLU A 152 9.69 -12.43 -2.62
C GLU A 152 9.06 -13.81 -2.37
N THR A 153 9.71 -14.85 -2.86
CA THR A 153 9.36 -16.24 -2.58
C THR A 153 9.50 -16.54 -1.09
N LYS A 154 8.86 -17.61 -0.61
CA LYS A 154 8.92 -18.01 0.79
C LYS A 154 10.35 -18.16 1.31
N GLU A 155 11.25 -18.66 0.46
CA GLU A 155 12.66 -18.89 0.79
C GLU A 155 13.44 -17.61 1.04
N LEU A 156 13.11 -16.54 0.32
CA LEU A 156 13.77 -15.24 0.40
C LEU A 156 13.03 -14.23 1.25
N PHE A 157 11.74 -14.46 1.55
CA PHE A 157 10.89 -13.51 2.26
C PHE A 157 11.50 -13.09 3.61
N ASN A 158 11.90 -14.06 4.43
CA ASN A 158 12.41 -13.80 5.77
C ASN A 158 13.70 -12.96 5.73
N SER A 159 14.65 -13.34 4.88
CA SER A 159 15.91 -12.60 4.73
C SER A 159 15.68 -11.20 4.17
N THR A 160 14.78 -11.05 3.21
CA THR A 160 14.43 -9.74 2.66
C THR A 160 13.76 -8.86 3.70
N MET A 161 12.81 -9.39 4.48
CA MET A 161 12.15 -8.64 5.55
C MET A 161 13.13 -8.17 6.63
N ILE A 162 14.08 -9.00 7.03
CA ILE A 162 15.15 -8.59 7.96
C ILE A 162 15.96 -7.42 7.38
N ARG A 163 16.34 -7.50 6.11
CA ARG A 163 17.10 -6.44 5.42
C ARG A 163 16.30 -5.15 5.28
N VAL A 164 15.00 -5.23 4.97
CA VAL A 164 14.09 -4.07 4.95
C VAL A 164 14.04 -3.41 6.32
N LEU A 165 13.78 -4.17 7.39
CA LEU A 165 13.74 -3.64 8.75
C LEU A 165 15.07 -3.03 9.18
N THR A 166 16.20 -3.65 8.83
CA THR A 166 17.54 -3.12 9.11
C THR A 166 17.75 -1.78 8.41
N LEU A 167 17.43 -1.69 7.11
CA LEU A 167 17.54 -0.45 6.34
C LEU A 167 16.64 0.66 6.90
N LEU A 168 15.40 0.34 7.27
CA LEU A 168 14.48 1.30 7.90
C LEU A 168 15.00 1.82 9.23
N LYS A 169 15.60 0.93 10.03
CA LYS A 169 16.22 1.30 11.31
C LYS A 169 17.42 2.24 11.09
N GLU A 170 18.31 1.91 10.15
CA GLU A 170 19.47 2.75 9.80
C GLU A 170 19.05 4.13 9.30
N LYS A 171 17.97 4.22 8.52
CA LYS A 171 17.41 5.49 8.04
C LYS A 171 16.57 6.26 9.07
N GLY A 172 16.26 5.65 10.23
CA GLY A 172 15.38 6.21 11.25
C GLY A 172 13.93 6.35 10.78
N MET A 173 13.45 5.40 9.95
CA MET A 173 12.15 5.46 9.28
C MET A 173 11.15 4.39 9.75
N LEU A 174 11.50 3.55 10.71
CA LEU A 174 10.59 2.52 11.22
C LEU A 174 9.22 3.08 11.61
N TRP A 175 9.20 4.23 12.28
CA TRP A 175 8.00 4.85 12.83
C TRP A 175 6.94 5.24 11.79
N GLN A 176 7.34 5.53 10.54
CA GLN A 176 6.46 5.93 9.43
C GLN A 176 6.13 4.78 8.48
N CYS A 177 6.55 3.53 8.79
CA CYS A 177 6.39 2.40 7.90
C CYS A 177 5.38 1.38 8.43
N VAL A 178 4.59 0.87 7.51
CA VAL A 178 3.69 -0.26 7.65
C VAL A 178 4.27 -1.41 6.85
N ILE A 179 4.57 -2.55 7.47
CA ILE A 179 5.09 -3.72 6.76
C ILE A 179 4.04 -4.81 6.75
N LYS A 180 3.74 -5.32 5.57
CA LYS A 180 2.73 -6.35 5.36
C LYS A 180 3.36 -7.75 5.31
N GLY A 181 2.64 -8.77 5.77
CA GLY A 181 3.15 -10.13 5.68
C GLY A 181 2.19 -11.20 6.14
N ARG A 182 2.59 -12.47 5.93
CA ARG A 182 1.77 -13.66 6.20
C ARG A 182 2.40 -14.60 7.24
N LEU A 183 3.40 -14.11 7.98
CA LEU A 183 4.08 -14.91 8.98
C LEU A 183 3.18 -15.13 10.21
N TRP A 184 3.31 -16.28 10.84
CA TRP A 184 2.76 -16.49 12.18
C TRP A 184 3.46 -15.56 13.18
N LEU A 185 2.75 -15.13 14.23
CA LEU A 185 3.31 -14.20 15.21
C LEU A 185 4.61 -14.73 15.84
N SER A 186 4.66 -16.01 16.17
CA SER A 186 5.86 -16.65 16.74
C SER A 186 7.02 -16.65 15.71
N GLU A 187 6.73 -16.94 14.46
CA GLU A 187 7.72 -16.93 13.38
C GLU A 187 8.24 -15.51 13.14
N LEU A 188 7.35 -14.53 13.07
CA LEU A 188 7.70 -13.12 12.97
C LEU A 188 8.65 -12.70 14.10
N GLN A 189 8.30 -13.02 15.36
CA GLN A 189 9.08 -12.64 16.51
C GLN A 189 10.45 -13.32 16.55
N GLN A 190 10.49 -14.63 16.36
CA GLN A 190 11.72 -15.41 16.53
C GLN A 190 12.67 -15.27 15.36
N ASN A 191 12.16 -15.33 14.14
CA ASN A 191 12.99 -15.43 12.94
C ASN A 191 13.28 -14.07 12.28
N ILE A 192 12.49 -13.04 12.57
CA ILE A 192 12.61 -11.73 11.94
C ILE A 192 12.97 -10.66 12.96
N LEU A 193 12.07 -10.36 13.90
CA LEU A 193 12.22 -9.21 14.77
C LEU A 193 13.45 -9.32 15.68
N ASN A 194 13.68 -10.49 16.26
CA ASN A 194 14.86 -10.73 17.08
C ASN A 194 16.17 -10.58 16.28
N VAL A 195 16.19 -11.02 15.02
CA VAL A 195 17.38 -10.93 14.15
C VAL A 195 17.63 -9.49 13.71
N ALA A 196 16.58 -8.76 13.33
CA ALA A 196 16.68 -7.35 12.95
C ALA A 196 16.92 -6.42 14.16
N GLY A 197 16.73 -6.92 15.37
CA GLY A 197 16.86 -6.14 16.61
C GLY A 197 15.81 -5.02 16.71
N VAL A 198 14.55 -5.35 16.37
CA VAL A 198 13.38 -4.46 16.42
C VAL A 198 12.21 -5.19 17.08
N THR A 199 11.17 -4.44 17.43
CA THR A 199 9.94 -4.94 18.05
C THR A 199 8.71 -4.44 17.31
N LEU A 200 7.53 -4.98 17.61
CA LEU A 200 6.26 -4.47 17.09
C LEU A 200 5.87 -3.08 17.62
N ASP A 201 6.64 -2.50 18.52
CA ASP A 201 6.45 -1.13 18.98
C ASP A 201 7.20 -0.11 18.11
N ASP A 202 8.19 -0.56 17.32
CA ASP A 202 9.04 0.30 16.50
C ASP A 202 8.40 0.67 15.16
N PHE A 203 7.51 -0.19 14.62
CA PHE A 203 6.83 -0.02 13.34
C PHE A 203 5.44 -0.64 13.35
N ILE A 204 4.66 -0.42 12.30
CA ILE A 204 3.35 -1.04 12.15
C ILE A 204 3.49 -2.32 11.32
N TYR A 205 3.12 -3.47 11.91
CA TYR A 205 2.98 -4.71 11.17
C TYR A 205 1.51 -4.96 10.82
N THR A 206 1.22 -5.23 9.57
CA THR A 206 -0.12 -5.58 9.07
C THR A 206 -0.13 -7.03 8.58
N PRO A 207 -0.66 -7.98 9.38
CA PRO A 207 -0.85 -9.34 8.93
C PRO A 207 -1.85 -9.41 7.78
N ILE A 208 -1.62 -10.31 6.81
CA ILE A 208 -2.55 -10.60 5.72
C ILE A 208 -3.13 -11.99 5.93
N ALA A 209 -4.44 -12.10 6.00
CA ALA A 209 -5.15 -13.36 6.15
C ALA A 209 -5.88 -13.76 4.86
N TYR A 210 -5.61 -14.98 4.40
CA TYR A 210 -6.34 -15.65 3.33
C TYR A 210 -7.11 -16.84 3.89
N ALA A 211 -8.26 -17.14 3.34
CA ALA A 211 -9.05 -18.32 3.72
C ALA A 211 -8.27 -19.64 3.57
N THR A 212 -7.23 -19.67 2.76
CA THR A 212 -6.37 -20.83 2.50
C THR A 212 -5.27 -21.04 3.54
N ILE A 213 -5.07 -20.11 4.49
CA ILE A 213 -4.10 -20.30 5.58
C ILE A 213 -4.58 -21.46 6.46
N PRO A 214 -3.76 -22.51 6.68
CA PRO A 214 -4.14 -23.58 7.60
C PRO A 214 -4.43 -23.01 8.99
N ASN A 215 -5.57 -23.39 9.57
CA ASN A 215 -6.01 -22.91 10.88
C ASN A 215 -6.08 -21.37 10.98
N VAL A 216 -6.70 -20.74 9.97
CA VAL A 216 -6.78 -19.28 9.82
C VAL A 216 -7.41 -18.59 11.05
N THR A 217 -8.32 -19.26 11.75
CA THR A 217 -8.86 -18.78 13.02
C THR A 217 -7.75 -18.48 14.04
N ASN A 218 -6.84 -19.42 14.26
CA ASN A 218 -5.73 -19.23 15.18
C ASN A 218 -4.74 -18.20 14.67
N TYR A 219 -4.54 -18.15 13.34
CA TYR A 219 -3.71 -17.10 12.72
C TYR A 219 -4.25 -15.70 13.02
N ILE A 220 -5.53 -15.46 12.87
CA ILE A 220 -6.14 -14.14 13.14
C ILE A 220 -6.15 -13.85 14.64
N THR A 221 -6.61 -14.80 15.46
CA THR A 221 -6.80 -14.57 16.90
C THR A 221 -5.50 -14.34 17.66
N GLN A 222 -4.36 -14.91 17.23
CA GLN A 222 -3.06 -14.63 17.84
C GLN A 222 -2.69 -13.16 17.72
N PHE A 223 -2.96 -12.53 16.56
CA PHE A 223 -2.65 -11.12 16.33
C PHE A 223 -3.63 -10.19 17.08
N ILE A 224 -4.91 -10.52 17.14
CA ILE A 224 -5.86 -9.78 17.97
C ILE A 224 -5.42 -9.83 19.44
N SER A 225 -5.01 -11.01 19.92
CA SER A 225 -4.62 -11.23 21.31
C SER A 225 -3.30 -10.57 21.70
N CYS A 226 -2.38 -10.39 20.75
CA CYS A 226 -1.08 -9.75 21.04
C CYS A 226 -1.19 -8.25 21.32
N LYS A 227 -2.29 -7.59 20.88
CA LYS A 227 -2.54 -6.15 21.07
C LYS A 227 -1.41 -5.22 20.58
N LYS A 228 -0.68 -5.67 19.55
CA LYS A 228 0.47 -4.95 18.99
C LYS A 228 0.31 -4.66 17.50
N ILE A 229 -0.84 -4.98 16.91
CA ILE A 229 -1.18 -4.61 15.55
C ILE A 229 -2.30 -3.59 15.53
N TYR A 230 -2.32 -2.76 14.52
CA TYR A 230 -3.31 -1.71 14.33
C TYR A 230 -4.19 -1.94 13.11
N ALA A 231 -3.75 -2.76 12.16
CA ALA A 231 -4.48 -3.15 10.97
C ALA A 231 -4.25 -4.63 10.66
N MET A 232 -5.21 -5.27 9.99
CA MET A 232 -5.08 -6.60 9.41
C MET A 232 -5.82 -6.63 8.08
N GLU A 233 -5.18 -7.15 7.03
CA GLU A 233 -5.83 -7.38 5.75
C GLU A 233 -6.53 -8.73 5.74
N LEU A 234 -7.85 -8.73 5.49
CA LEU A 234 -8.66 -9.92 5.31
C LEU A 234 -9.03 -10.04 3.83
N VAL A 235 -8.49 -11.05 3.14
CA VAL A 235 -8.70 -11.22 1.70
C VAL A 235 -9.94 -12.09 1.46
N TYR A 236 -11.12 -11.51 1.58
CA TYR A 236 -12.41 -12.11 1.27
C TYR A 236 -12.94 -11.62 -0.08
N LYS A 237 -13.80 -12.43 -0.71
CA LYS A 237 -14.33 -12.15 -2.06
C LYS A 237 -15.85 -12.15 -2.14
N GLN A 238 -16.53 -12.76 -1.20
CA GLN A 238 -17.97 -13.00 -1.24
C GLN A 238 -18.60 -13.01 0.15
N SER A 239 -19.91 -12.83 0.21
CA SER A 239 -20.68 -12.69 1.47
C SER A 239 -20.65 -13.90 2.39
N LYS A 240 -20.26 -15.08 1.90
CA LYS A 240 -20.12 -16.31 2.68
C LYS A 240 -18.67 -16.67 2.99
N ASP A 241 -17.74 -15.74 2.76
CA ASP A 241 -16.33 -15.99 3.06
C ASP A 241 -16.12 -16.21 4.55
N ILE A 242 -15.28 -17.21 4.89
CA ILE A 242 -14.98 -17.57 6.28
C ILE A 242 -14.22 -16.48 7.04
N LEU A 243 -13.65 -15.51 6.34
CA LEU A 243 -12.94 -14.36 6.92
C LEU A 243 -13.88 -13.24 7.38
N LEU A 244 -15.07 -13.10 6.78
CA LEU A 244 -15.99 -12.01 7.10
C LEU A 244 -16.38 -11.89 8.57
N PRO A 245 -16.63 -12.98 9.33
CA PRO A 245 -16.94 -12.86 10.75
C PRO A 245 -15.84 -12.17 11.57
N TYR A 246 -14.58 -12.20 11.10
CA TYR A 246 -13.47 -11.57 11.82
C TYR A 246 -13.41 -10.06 11.65
N VAL A 247 -14.10 -9.47 10.68
CA VAL A 247 -14.20 -8.01 10.52
C VAL A 247 -14.74 -7.36 11.80
N SER A 248 -15.82 -7.90 12.37
CA SER A 248 -16.34 -7.39 13.65
C SER A 248 -15.35 -7.60 14.79
N SER A 249 -14.68 -8.76 14.86
CA SER A 249 -13.68 -9.04 15.90
C SER A 249 -12.49 -8.08 15.86
N LEU A 250 -12.03 -7.70 14.66
CA LEU A 250 -10.99 -6.67 14.48
C LEU A 250 -11.51 -5.31 14.97
N LYS A 251 -12.71 -4.96 14.58
CA LYS A 251 -13.37 -3.70 14.97
C LYS A 251 -13.46 -3.56 16.49
N ASP A 252 -13.95 -4.61 17.16
CA ASP A 252 -14.08 -4.65 18.63
C ASP A 252 -12.73 -4.54 19.33
N ALA A 253 -11.67 -5.03 18.69
CA ALA A 253 -10.29 -4.92 19.17
C ALA A 253 -9.62 -3.57 18.83
N GLY A 254 -10.29 -2.66 18.10
CA GLY A 254 -9.72 -1.38 17.66
C GLY A 254 -8.73 -1.52 16.50
N ILE A 255 -8.83 -2.58 15.70
CA ILE A 255 -7.95 -2.91 14.58
C ILE A 255 -8.67 -2.59 13.27
N TRP A 256 -7.99 -1.91 12.34
CA TRP A 256 -8.52 -1.63 11.00
C TRP A 256 -8.65 -2.92 10.19
N SER A 257 -9.81 -3.11 9.54
CA SER A 257 -10.06 -4.22 8.64
C SER A 257 -9.72 -3.83 7.21
N GLY A 258 -8.56 -4.30 6.75
CA GLY A 258 -8.01 -3.97 5.44
C GLY A 258 -8.43 -4.95 4.36
N ILE A 259 -8.58 -4.44 3.14
CA ILE A 259 -8.80 -5.25 1.94
C ILE A 259 -8.27 -4.55 0.69
N TYR A 260 -7.87 -5.34 -0.30
CA TYR A 260 -7.62 -4.83 -1.65
C TYR A 260 -8.93 -4.56 -2.38
N SER A 261 -9.02 -3.38 -3.01
CA SER A 261 -10.03 -3.04 -3.99
C SER A 261 -9.37 -3.01 -5.37
N PHE A 262 -9.54 -4.08 -6.13
CA PHE A 262 -9.04 -4.13 -7.49
C PHE A 262 -9.93 -3.32 -8.41
N TRP A 263 -9.28 -2.60 -9.32
CA TRP A 263 -9.97 -1.95 -10.41
C TRP A 263 -10.08 -2.91 -11.60
N PRO A 264 -11.15 -2.80 -12.41
CA PRO A 264 -11.40 -3.74 -13.51
C PRO A 264 -10.27 -3.91 -14.53
N GLU A 265 -9.46 -2.88 -14.73
CA GLU A 265 -8.38 -2.89 -15.70
C GLU A 265 -7.10 -3.57 -15.23
N THR A 266 -7.00 -3.92 -13.96
CA THR A 266 -5.78 -4.57 -13.43
C THR A 266 -5.63 -6.03 -13.87
N GLY A 267 -6.71 -6.65 -14.36
CA GLY A 267 -6.70 -8.03 -14.77
C GLY A 267 -6.62 -9.08 -13.65
N ASP A 268 -6.63 -8.65 -12.40
CA ASP A 268 -6.49 -9.56 -11.25
C ASP A 268 -7.82 -10.18 -10.78
N GLY A 269 -8.96 -9.67 -11.26
CA GLY A 269 -10.28 -10.16 -10.91
C GLY A 269 -11.09 -10.62 -12.12
N VAL A 270 -12.08 -11.46 -11.90
CA VAL A 270 -12.98 -11.92 -12.97
C VAL A 270 -13.76 -10.76 -13.59
N ILE A 271 -14.02 -9.73 -12.81
CA ILE A 271 -14.71 -8.51 -13.22
C ILE A 271 -13.84 -7.69 -14.17
N ALA A 272 -12.54 -7.65 -13.95
CA ALA A 272 -11.57 -6.83 -14.66
C ALA A 272 -11.52 -7.09 -16.17
N GLU A 273 -11.80 -8.31 -16.59
CA GLU A 273 -11.65 -8.71 -17.99
C GLU A 273 -12.71 -8.15 -18.95
N LYS A 274 -13.77 -7.54 -18.45
CA LYS A 274 -15.00 -7.38 -19.26
C LYS A 274 -15.49 -5.97 -19.42
N ILE A 275 -14.94 -4.99 -18.72
CA ILE A 275 -15.47 -3.63 -18.73
C ILE A 275 -14.43 -2.65 -19.24
N PRO A 276 -14.64 -2.10 -20.45
CA PRO A 276 -13.79 -1.03 -20.95
C PRO A 276 -13.91 0.20 -20.05
N LEU A 277 -12.80 0.83 -19.73
CA LEU A 277 -12.74 2.10 -18.96
C LEU A 277 -13.32 3.31 -19.72
N THR A 278 -13.78 3.12 -20.94
CA THR A 278 -14.31 4.19 -21.76
C THR A 278 -15.70 4.59 -21.30
N ASP A 279 -15.95 5.88 -21.19
CA ASP A 279 -17.24 6.56 -21.28
C ASP A 279 -18.17 6.57 -20.05
N THR A 280 -17.84 6.00 -18.92
CA THR A 280 -18.68 6.07 -17.72
C THR A 280 -17.94 6.73 -16.56
N ASP A 281 -18.65 7.44 -15.72
CA ASP A 281 -18.11 7.94 -14.47
C ASP A 281 -17.45 6.78 -13.70
N PRO A 282 -16.15 6.85 -13.41
CA PRO A 282 -15.43 5.75 -12.75
C PRO A 282 -16.00 5.39 -11.39
N ILE A 283 -16.62 6.35 -10.70
CA ILE A 283 -17.30 6.10 -9.42
C ILE A 283 -18.53 5.22 -9.65
N ILE A 284 -19.36 5.53 -10.66
CA ILE A 284 -20.53 4.71 -10.99
C ILE A 284 -20.13 3.30 -11.33
N ARG A 285 -19.00 3.11 -12.01
CA ARG A 285 -18.50 1.78 -12.33
C ARG A 285 -18.12 0.95 -11.13
N ALA A 286 -17.59 1.56 -10.10
CA ALA A 286 -17.33 0.84 -8.86
C ALA A 286 -18.62 0.27 -8.26
N TYR A 287 -19.77 0.88 -8.52
CA TYR A 287 -21.09 0.38 -8.15
C TYR A 287 -21.65 -0.69 -9.09
N ASP A 288 -21.29 -0.64 -10.37
CA ASP A 288 -21.80 -1.60 -11.36
C ASP A 288 -21.28 -3.02 -11.13
N PHE A 289 -20.25 -3.17 -10.29
CA PHE A 289 -19.71 -4.45 -9.82
C PHE A 289 -20.39 -4.99 -8.58
N GLN A 290 -21.48 -4.39 -8.15
CA GLN A 290 -22.21 -4.91 -7.02
C GLN A 290 -22.55 -6.37 -7.23
N ASP A 291 -22.14 -7.17 -6.26
CA ASP A 291 -22.45 -8.58 -6.17
C ASP A 291 -23.98 -8.77 -6.08
N LYS A 292 -24.61 -8.78 -7.24
CA LYS A 292 -26.07 -8.99 -7.38
C LYS A 292 -26.48 -10.40 -7.01
N ASP A 293 -25.53 -11.31 -7.02
CA ASP A 293 -25.67 -12.69 -6.57
C ASP A 293 -24.49 -13.08 -5.68
N PRO A 294 -24.65 -13.06 -4.35
CA PRO A 294 -23.58 -13.42 -3.40
C PRO A 294 -23.12 -14.88 -3.54
N ASN A 295 -23.75 -15.69 -4.39
CA ASN A 295 -23.31 -17.04 -4.70
C ASN A 295 -22.60 -17.13 -6.05
N ASN A 296 -22.49 -16.03 -6.77
CA ASN A 296 -21.79 -15.97 -8.04
C ASN A 296 -20.28 -15.90 -7.83
N PHE A 297 -19.60 -17.01 -8.09
CA PHE A 297 -18.13 -17.10 -7.97
C PHE A 297 -17.38 -16.30 -9.03
N LEU A 298 -18.07 -15.74 -10.00
CA LEU A 298 -17.48 -14.93 -11.06
C LEU A 298 -17.31 -13.47 -10.63
N ASP A 299 -18.03 -13.02 -9.59
CA ASP A 299 -17.94 -11.66 -9.08
C ASP A 299 -16.88 -11.57 -7.96
N ASP A 300 -15.97 -10.64 -8.08
CA ASP A 300 -15.01 -10.31 -7.03
C ASP A 300 -15.45 -9.04 -6.32
N GLY A 301 -16.02 -9.19 -5.12
CA GLY A 301 -16.51 -8.07 -4.30
C GLY A 301 -15.43 -7.05 -3.94
N ARG A 302 -14.15 -7.34 -4.13
CA ARG A 302 -13.06 -6.41 -3.87
C ARG A 302 -13.07 -5.20 -4.81
N GLY A 303 -13.75 -5.27 -5.95
CA GLY A 303 -13.94 -4.13 -6.86
C GLY A 303 -15.16 -3.26 -6.53
N ASP A 304 -16.02 -3.70 -5.63
CA ASP A 304 -17.26 -3.03 -5.25
C ASP A 304 -17.09 -2.32 -3.90
N TRP A 305 -16.97 -1.01 -3.90
CA TRP A 305 -16.77 -0.22 -2.68
C TRP A 305 -17.99 -0.23 -1.76
N ASP A 306 -19.22 -0.18 -2.30
CA ASP A 306 -20.44 -0.26 -1.49
C ASP A 306 -20.51 -1.60 -0.77
N TRP A 307 -20.23 -2.67 -1.50
CA TRP A 307 -20.20 -4.00 -0.94
C TRP A 307 -19.11 -4.14 0.14
N LEU A 308 -17.90 -3.64 -0.11
CA LEU A 308 -16.81 -3.66 0.88
C LEU A 308 -17.20 -2.94 2.18
N PHE A 309 -17.80 -1.75 2.07
CA PHE A 309 -18.17 -0.96 3.25
C PHE A 309 -19.41 -1.52 3.96
N LEU A 310 -20.34 -2.12 3.21
CA LEU A 310 -21.46 -2.86 3.79
C LEU A 310 -20.96 -4.04 4.67
N HIS A 311 -19.87 -4.69 4.24
CA HIS A 311 -19.24 -5.79 4.96
C HIS A 311 -18.18 -5.35 5.98
N GLY A 312 -18.04 -4.04 6.18
CA GLY A 312 -17.30 -3.47 7.31
C GLY A 312 -15.82 -3.15 7.04
N ALA A 313 -15.35 -3.19 5.78
CA ALA A 313 -14.02 -2.69 5.45
C ALA A 313 -13.88 -1.22 5.88
N ASP A 314 -12.73 -0.88 6.46
CA ASP A 314 -12.41 0.49 6.87
C ASP A 314 -10.94 0.86 6.61
N TYR A 315 -10.23 -0.01 5.90
CA TYR A 315 -8.92 0.24 5.32
C TYR A 315 -8.89 -0.39 3.93
N VAL A 316 -8.66 0.40 2.88
CA VAL A 316 -8.71 -0.06 1.49
C VAL A 316 -7.40 0.27 0.78
N ILE A 317 -6.83 -0.77 0.16
CA ILE A 317 -5.68 -0.67 -0.73
C ILE A 317 -6.25 -0.68 -2.16
N THR A 318 -6.00 0.36 -2.95
CA THR A 318 -6.67 0.54 -4.24
C THR A 318 -5.73 1.09 -5.33
N ASP A 319 -6.01 0.67 -6.56
CA ASP A 319 -5.36 1.18 -7.78
C ASP A 319 -5.91 2.56 -8.20
N ARG A 320 -7.08 2.95 -7.68
CA ARG A 320 -7.76 4.22 -8.02
C ARG A 320 -8.05 5.04 -6.75
N SER A 321 -6.96 5.42 -6.09
CA SER A 321 -7.03 6.09 -4.78
C SER A 321 -7.76 7.43 -4.82
N GLU A 322 -7.62 8.23 -5.89
CA GLU A 322 -8.34 9.49 -6.04
C GLU A 322 -9.86 9.28 -6.10
N LEU A 323 -10.30 8.35 -6.93
CA LEU A 323 -11.72 8.02 -7.07
C LEU A 323 -12.32 7.49 -5.77
N LEU A 324 -11.58 6.65 -5.05
CA LEU A 324 -12.00 6.14 -3.74
C LEU A 324 -12.10 7.28 -2.72
N ILE A 325 -11.13 8.20 -2.67
CA ILE A 325 -11.14 9.34 -1.76
C ILE A 325 -12.34 10.24 -2.02
N ASP A 326 -12.64 10.53 -3.29
CA ASP A 326 -13.81 11.29 -3.69
C ASP A 326 -15.11 10.61 -3.26
N TYR A 327 -15.21 9.30 -3.48
CA TYR A 327 -16.34 8.50 -3.04
C TYR A 327 -16.52 8.56 -1.52
N LEU A 328 -15.47 8.30 -0.75
CA LEU A 328 -15.48 8.31 0.71
C LEU A 328 -15.86 9.69 1.28
N THR A 329 -15.40 10.76 0.64
CA THR A 329 -15.76 12.14 1.00
C THR A 329 -17.26 12.38 0.80
N LYS A 330 -17.82 11.95 -0.34
CA LYS A 330 -19.26 12.07 -0.63
C LYS A 330 -20.12 11.25 0.34
N CYS A 331 -19.62 10.10 0.79
CA CYS A 331 -20.31 9.23 1.74
C CYS A 331 -20.09 9.59 3.22
N GLY A 332 -19.32 10.65 3.51
CA GLY A 332 -19.01 11.08 4.89
C GLY A 332 -18.11 10.09 5.66
N ARG A 333 -17.35 9.26 4.95
CA ARG A 333 -16.42 8.29 5.52
C ARG A 333 -14.97 8.77 5.53
N ARG A 334 -14.73 10.02 5.17
CA ARG A 334 -13.42 10.66 5.16
C ARG A 334 -13.59 12.13 5.51
N THR A 335 -13.88 12.38 6.76
CA THR A 335 -13.85 13.73 7.34
C THR A 335 -12.57 13.85 8.16
N LYS A 336 -11.67 14.69 7.68
CA LYS A 336 -10.53 15.13 8.49
C LYS A 336 -10.98 16.08 9.57
#